data_a79850e63a8c2774277899622ac4113d
#
_entry.id   a79850e63a8c2774277899622ac4113d
#
_cell.length_a   1.000
_cell.length_b   1.000
_cell.length_c   1.000
_cell.angle_alpha   90.00
_cell.angle_beta   90.00
_cell.angle_gamma   90.00
#
_symmetry.space_group_name_H-M   'P 1'
#
loop_
_entity.id
_entity.type
_entity.pdbx_description
1 polymer ?
#
loop_
_entity_poly.entity_id
_entity_poly.type
_entity_poly.pdbx_seq_one_letter_code
_entity_poly.pdbx_strand_id
1 'polypeptide(L)'
;MAVGVNAQNKKTKSKQKPLVIETQGSFAVGGTMFTQPGNFEVANALKPDGQTLHGDHAYIFYQLPPKAHKYPLVFLHGAGQSKKTWETTPDGREGFQNIFLRRGFGVYLLDQPRRGEAGKSTVEATIKATADEQFWFTQFRIGNYPDYFPNVQFPKDKASLEQFYRQMTPNVGAFDANVVTDAVSQLFDKIGEGILITHSQGCGAGWLTAIKNDKVKAVVAYEPYSGFVFPKGELPQPINSTGLFGALSGVEIPLADFEKLTKKPIVIYYGDNIAKEPTSVWNKDHWRSGLEMARLWATAINKHGGDATVVHLPEIGINGNTHFIMSDLNNVQIADYMADWLKEKGLDK
;
A
#
# COMPACT_ATOMS: atom_id res chain seq x y z
N MET A 1 3.38 16.32 60.43
CA MET A 1 3.51 16.48 58.98
C MET A 1 3.94 15.12 58.39
N ALA A 2 3.02 14.40 57.76
CA ALA A 2 3.32 13.14 57.13
C ALA A 2 3.45 13.39 55.61
N VAL A 3 4.63 13.17 55.06
CA VAL A 3 4.91 13.27 53.63
C VAL A 3 4.51 11.95 52.98
N GLY A 4 3.40 11.99 52.24
CA GLY A 4 2.93 10.85 51.47
C GLY A 4 3.82 10.65 50.22
N VAL A 5 4.56 9.54 50.16
CA VAL A 5 5.31 9.12 48.99
C VAL A 5 4.33 8.49 48.01
N ASN A 6 4.03 9.18 46.90
CA ASN A 6 3.30 8.66 45.77
C ASN A 6 4.19 7.65 45.03
N ALA A 7 3.98 6.35 45.24
CA ALA A 7 4.56 5.30 44.44
C ALA A 7 3.86 5.28 43.07
N GLN A 8 4.49 5.91 42.06
CA GLN A 8 4.12 5.72 40.67
C GLN A 8 4.34 4.26 40.29
N ASN A 9 3.26 3.52 40.07
CA ASN A 9 3.27 2.19 39.45
C ASN A 9 3.87 2.28 38.04
N LYS A 10 5.19 2.09 37.95
CA LYS A 10 5.83 1.79 36.66
C LYS A 10 5.33 0.43 36.19
N LYS A 11 4.31 0.40 35.33
CA LYS A 11 4.01 -0.80 34.55
C LYS A 11 5.30 -1.21 33.83
N THR A 12 5.93 -2.30 34.28
CA THR A 12 7.06 -2.93 33.60
C THR A 12 6.56 -3.34 32.22
N LYS A 13 6.95 -2.60 31.16
CA LYS A 13 6.78 -3.07 29.80
C LYS A 13 7.47 -4.43 29.72
N SER A 14 6.72 -5.50 29.46
CA SER A 14 7.31 -6.80 29.17
C SER A 14 8.33 -6.59 28.06
N LYS A 15 9.59 -6.99 28.27
CA LYS A 15 10.63 -6.84 27.24
C LYS A 15 10.19 -7.69 26.05
N GLN A 16 9.86 -7.02 24.96
CA GLN A 16 9.53 -7.67 23.71
C GLN A 16 10.70 -8.57 23.29
N LYS A 17 10.40 -9.81 22.88
CA LYS A 17 11.44 -10.76 22.44
C LYS A 17 12.23 -10.17 21.28
N PRO A 18 13.53 -10.42 21.16
CA PRO A 18 14.32 -10.03 19.98
C PRO A 18 13.64 -10.50 18.70
N LEU A 19 13.69 -9.67 17.67
CA LEU A 19 13.34 -10.07 16.31
C LEU A 19 14.55 -10.78 15.70
N VAL A 20 14.35 -12.02 15.25
CA VAL A 20 15.43 -12.83 14.65
C VAL A 20 15.23 -12.85 13.14
N ILE A 21 16.25 -12.44 12.40
CA ILE A 21 16.31 -12.46 10.94
C ILE A 21 17.39 -13.45 10.53
N GLU A 22 17.01 -14.44 9.73
CA GLU A 22 17.95 -15.42 9.18
C GLU A 22 18.67 -14.87 7.94
N THR A 23 17.90 -14.17 7.07
CA THR A 23 18.43 -13.60 5.84
C THR A 23 17.79 -12.25 5.56
N GLN A 24 18.59 -11.31 5.08
CA GLN A 24 18.10 -10.03 4.57
C GLN A 24 18.97 -9.55 3.41
N GLY A 25 18.42 -8.66 2.59
CA GLY A 25 19.14 -8.05 1.48
C GLY A 25 18.27 -7.11 0.67
N SER A 26 18.84 -6.64 -0.43
CA SER A 26 18.11 -5.79 -1.36
C SER A 26 18.54 -6.04 -2.80
N PHE A 27 17.67 -5.68 -3.74
CA PHE A 27 17.94 -5.76 -5.17
C PHE A 27 16.95 -4.89 -5.94
N ALA A 28 17.23 -4.64 -7.22
CA ALA A 28 16.28 -4.00 -8.13
C ALA A 28 15.68 -5.04 -9.09
N VAL A 29 14.44 -4.81 -9.52
CA VAL A 29 13.73 -5.62 -10.51
C VAL A 29 12.97 -4.76 -11.50
N GLY A 30 12.76 -5.28 -12.70
CA GLY A 30 12.05 -4.56 -13.75
C GLY A 30 12.88 -3.41 -14.32
N GLY A 31 12.14 -2.47 -14.88
CA GLY A 31 12.73 -1.27 -15.46
C GLY A 31 13.04 -1.37 -16.95
N THR A 32 13.54 -0.26 -17.46
CA THR A 32 13.89 -0.07 -18.86
C THR A 32 15.33 0.35 -18.98
N MET A 33 16.03 -0.20 -19.96
CA MET A 33 17.34 0.24 -20.37
C MET A 33 17.21 1.09 -21.65
N PHE A 34 17.77 2.26 -21.61
CA PHE A 34 17.83 3.16 -22.79
C PHE A 34 19.28 3.52 -23.05
N THR A 35 19.74 3.38 -24.31
CA THR A 35 21.09 3.76 -24.74
C THR A 35 21.01 4.88 -25.76
N GLN A 36 21.75 5.95 -25.55
CA GLN A 36 21.89 7.04 -26.51
C GLN A 36 22.65 6.57 -27.75
N PRO A 37 22.28 7.04 -28.94
CA PRO A 37 23.05 6.77 -30.16
C PRO A 37 24.51 7.20 -30.06
N GLY A 38 25.40 6.58 -30.85
CA GLY A 38 26.83 6.90 -30.88
C GLY A 38 27.67 5.95 -30.03
N ASN A 39 28.94 6.30 -29.82
CA ASN A 39 29.88 5.56 -29.04
C ASN A 39 30.34 6.36 -27.83
N PHE A 40 30.43 5.72 -26.67
CA PHE A 40 31.00 6.33 -25.49
C PHE A 40 32.51 6.49 -25.64
N GLU A 41 33.02 7.71 -25.42
CA GLU A 41 34.44 8.03 -25.42
C GLU A 41 34.84 8.65 -24.09
N VAL A 42 35.87 8.11 -23.42
CA VAL A 42 36.35 8.59 -22.13
C VAL A 42 36.75 10.07 -22.18
N ALA A 43 37.35 10.53 -23.28
CA ALA A 43 37.72 11.94 -23.47
C ALA A 43 36.50 12.88 -23.55
N ASN A 44 35.33 12.37 -23.84
CA ASN A 44 34.06 13.07 -23.97
C ASN A 44 32.99 12.55 -23.00
N ALA A 45 33.37 12.06 -21.82
CA ALA A 45 32.52 11.33 -20.89
C ALA A 45 31.21 12.07 -20.43
N LEU A 46 31.15 13.39 -20.59
CA LEU A 46 29.94 14.19 -20.29
C LEU A 46 28.98 14.34 -21.49
N LYS A 47 29.37 13.90 -22.69
CA LYS A 47 28.48 13.88 -23.83
C LYS A 47 27.53 12.68 -23.73
N PRO A 48 26.31 12.78 -24.29
CA PRO A 48 25.33 11.70 -24.21
C PRO A 48 25.66 10.47 -25.08
N ASP A 49 26.55 10.62 -26.08
CA ASP A 49 26.86 9.60 -27.06
C ASP A 49 27.25 8.25 -26.42
N GLY A 50 26.52 7.19 -26.76
CA GLY A 50 26.73 5.84 -26.23
C GLY A 50 26.49 5.66 -24.73
N GLN A 51 25.98 6.69 -24.04
CA GLN A 51 25.59 6.60 -22.62
C GLN A 51 24.34 5.75 -22.44
N THR A 52 24.25 5.02 -21.33
CA THR A 52 23.14 4.14 -21.01
C THR A 52 22.44 4.58 -19.71
N LEU A 53 21.12 4.59 -19.74
CA LEU A 53 20.26 4.83 -18.60
C LEU A 53 19.49 3.55 -18.26
N HIS A 54 19.62 3.07 -17.02
CA HIS A 54 18.73 2.07 -16.43
C HIS A 54 17.77 2.80 -15.48
N GLY A 55 16.48 2.80 -15.79
CA GLY A 55 15.47 3.48 -14.97
C GLY A 55 14.17 2.68 -14.89
N ASP A 56 13.18 3.21 -14.20
CA ASP A 56 11.83 2.62 -14.05
C ASP A 56 11.83 1.23 -13.38
N HIS A 57 12.90 0.85 -12.68
CA HIS A 57 12.94 -0.36 -11.87
C HIS A 57 12.26 -0.13 -10.51
N ALA A 58 11.82 -1.20 -9.85
CA ALA A 58 11.48 -1.19 -8.43
C ALA A 58 12.72 -1.51 -7.59
N TYR A 59 12.82 -0.92 -6.40
CA TYR A 59 13.78 -1.30 -5.38
C TYR A 59 13.10 -2.19 -4.35
N ILE A 60 13.75 -3.28 -3.98
CA ILE A 60 13.25 -4.29 -3.05
C ILE A 60 14.20 -4.41 -1.87
N PHE A 61 13.68 -4.28 -0.66
CA PHE A 61 14.33 -4.70 0.58
C PHE A 61 13.58 -5.90 1.15
N TYR A 62 14.29 -6.94 1.57
CA TYR A 62 13.64 -8.13 2.12
C TYR A 62 14.30 -8.63 3.40
N GLN A 63 13.48 -9.27 4.23
CA GLN A 63 13.90 -9.97 5.44
C GLN A 63 13.13 -11.28 5.56
N LEU A 64 13.84 -12.36 5.89
CA LEU A 64 13.29 -13.69 6.10
C LEU A 64 13.58 -14.12 7.54
N PRO A 65 12.58 -14.45 8.35
CA PRO A 65 12.80 -15.03 9.67
C PRO A 65 13.18 -16.51 9.55
N PRO A 66 13.75 -17.13 10.60
CA PRO A 66 13.98 -18.56 10.63
C PRO A 66 12.68 -19.33 10.44
N LYS A 67 12.70 -20.38 9.60
CA LYS A 67 11.52 -21.21 9.30
C LYS A 67 10.33 -20.38 8.79
N ALA A 68 10.61 -19.47 7.86
CA ALA A 68 9.58 -18.63 7.25
C ALA A 68 8.44 -19.46 6.66
N HIS A 69 7.22 -18.93 6.74
CA HIS A 69 6.06 -19.47 6.03
C HIS A 69 6.35 -19.59 4.53
N LYS A 70 5.67 -20.54 3.86
CA LYS A 70 5.84 -20.82 2.43
C LYS A 70 5.66 -19.58 1.54
N TYR A 71 4.67 -18.75 1.87
CA TYR A 71 4.29 -17.58 1.07
C TYR A 71 4.75 -16.29 1.76
N PRO A 72 5.80 -15.63 1.26
CA PRO A 72 6.20 -14.32 1.77
C PRO A 72 5.15 -13.25 1.43
N LEU A 73 5.17 -12.16 2.21
CA LEU A 73 4.34 -10.98 1.99
C LEU A 73 5.13 -9.95 1.18
N VAL A 74 4.57 -9.51 0.06
CA VAL A 74 5.11 -8.45 -0.81
C VAL A 74 4.28 -7.20 -0.60
N PHE A 75 4.89 -6.13 -0.11
CA PHE A 75 4.22 -4.90 0.28
C PHE A 75 4.42 -3.79 -0.74
N LEU A 76 3.32 -3.33 -1.35
CA LEU A 76 3.24 -2.28 -2.36
C LEU A 76 2.50 -1.06 -1.80
N HIS A 77 3.20 0.07 -1.66
CA HIS A 77 2.68 1.32 -1.09
C HIS A 77 1.80 2.12 -2.05
N GLY A 78 1.14 3.18 -1.55
CA GLY A 78 0.28 4.09 -2.30
C GLY A 78 0.99 5.36 -2.81
N ALA A 79 0.17 6.32 -3.27
CA ALA A 79 0.64 7.63 -3.71
C ALA A 79 1.28 8.43 -2.57
N GLY A 80 2.32 9.21 -2.89
CA GLY A 80 3.02 10.02 -1.91
C GLY A 80 3.77 9.22 -0.84
N GLN A 81 3.97 7.92 -1.03
CA GLN A 81 4.57 7.01 -0.06
C GLN A 81 5.76 6.27 -0.65
N SER A 82 6.48 5.59 0.23
CA SER A 82 7.54 4.63 -0.07
C SER A 82 7.35 3.38 0.80
N LYS A 83 8.26 2.42 0.73
CA LYS A 83 8.27 1.24 1.61
C LYS A 83 8.21 1.60 3.09
N LYS A 84 8.62 2.83 3.47
CA LYS A 84 8.54 3.37 4.83
C LYS A 84 7.14 3.25 5.45
N THR A 85 6.08 3.27 4.64
CA THR A 85 4.69 3.06 5.10
C THR A 85 4.50 1.77 5.90
N TRP A 86 5.27 0.74 5.62
CA TRP A 86 5.17 -0.60 6.22
C TRP A 86 6.15 -0.83 7.37
N GLU A 87 7.14 0.05 7.52
CA GLU A 87 8.17 0.00 8.56
C GLU A 87 7.65 0.56 9.89
N THR A 88 8.53 1.18 10.69
CA THR A 88 8.16 1.83 11.96
C THR A 88 7.08 2.89 11.73
N THR A 89 6.02 2.85 12.54
CA THR A 89 4.94 3.83 12.50
C THR A 89 5.43 5.25 12.88
N PRO A 90 4.69 6.31 12.52
CA PRO A 90 5.10 7.69 12.84
C PRO A 90 5.37 7.95 14.34
N ASP A 91 4.71 7.25 15.22
CA ASP A 91 4.88 7.33 16.68
C ASP A 91 5.91 6.32 17.25
N GLY A 92 6.68 5.65 16.39
CA GLY A 92 7.82 4.79 16.77
C GLY A 92 7.45 3.36 17.16
N ARG A 93 6.20 2.91 16.97
CA ARG A 93 5.82 1.50 17.17
C ARG A 93 6.27 0.62 16.00
N GLU A 94 6.24 -0.69 16.16
CA GLU A 94 6.44 -1.63 15.07
C GLU A 94 5.32 -1.49 14.02
N GLY A 95 5.71 -1.35 12.75
CA GLY A 95 4.79 -1.46 11.63
C GLY A 95 4.64 -2.89 11.13
N PHE A 96 3.93 -3.08 10.05
CA PHE A 96 3.59 -4.39 9.51
C PHE A 96 4.81 -5.24 9.17
N GLN A 97 5.91 -4.64 8.72
CA GLN A 97 7.18 -5.34 8.51
C GLN A 97 7.56 -6.20 9.73
N ASN A 98 7.75 -5.58 10.89
CA ASN A 98 8.19 -6.27 12.10
C ASN A 98 7.10 -7.19 12.67
N ILE A 99 5.84 -6.75 12.61
CA ILE A 99 4.69 -7.53 13.10
C ILE A 99 4.61 -8.87 12.34
N PHE A 100 4.73 -8.87 11.03
CA PHE A 100 4.62 -10.09 10.24
C PHE A 100 5.89 -10.94 10.26
N LEU A 101 7.08 -10.34 10.37
CA LEU A 101 8.31 -11.09 10.66
C LEU A 101 8.21 -11.87 11.97
N ARG A 102 7.63 -11.28 13.03
CA ARG A 102 7.39 -11.97 14.31
C ARG A 102 6.38 -13.10 14.20
N ARG A 103 5.50 -13.05 13.20
CA ARG A 103 4.50 -14.09 12.89
C ARG A 103 5.04 -15.15 11.94
N GLY A 104 6.33 -15.08 11.57
CA GLY A 104 6.98 -16.09 10.74
C GLY A 104 6.86 -15.85 9.24
N PHE A 105 6.34 -14.72 8.80
CA PHE A 105 6.31 -14.41 7.37
C PHE A 105 7.62 -13.77 6.91
N GLY A 106 8.15 -14.23 5.77
CA GLY A 106 9.12 -13.45 5.02
C GLY A 106 8.48 -12.17 4.48
N VAL A 107 9.20 -11.05 4.49
CA VAL A 107 8.66 -9.77 4.01
C VAL A 107 9.54 -9.20 2.92
N TYR A 108 8.92 -8.68 1.87
CA TYR A 108 9.52 -7.94 0.78
C TYR A 108 8.87 -6.56 0.72
N LEU A 109 9.63 -5.52 1.04
CA LEU A 109 9.19 -4.14 1.00
C LEU A 109 9.66 -3.52 -0.31
N LEU A 110 8.74 -2.93 -1.05
CA LEU A 110 8.99 -2.45 -2.39
C LEU A 110 8.83 -0.92 -2.45
N ASP A 111 9.81 -0.23 -3.01
CA ASP A 111 9.61 1.09 -3.58
C ASP A 111 9.24 0.94 -5.05
N GLN A 112 8.06 1.48 -5.42
CA GLN A 112 7.60 1.44 -6.82
C GLN A 112 8.55 2.22 -7.73
N PRO A 113 8.63 1.88 -9.02
CA PRO A 113 9.32 2.70 -10.01
C PRO A 113 9.02 4.19 -9.88
N ARG A 114 10.04 5.01 -9.99
CA ARG A 114 9.97 6.48 -9.89
C ARG A 114 9.62 7.00 -8.50
N ARG A 115 9.92 6.21 -7.45
CA ARG A 115 9.61 6.57 -6.06
C ARG A 115 10.70 6.07 -5.10
N GLY A 116 10.97 6.83 -4.01
CA GLY A 116 11.89 6.42 -2.95
C GLY A 116 13.27 6.02 -3.47
N GLU A 117 13.77 4.86 -3.06
CA GLU A 117 15.07 4.33 -3.53
C GLU A 117 15.02 3.82 -4.99
N ALA A 118 13.84 3.72 -5.59
CA ALA A 118 13.63 3.43 -7.02
C ALA A 118 13.46 4.71 -7.85
N GLY A 119 14.10 5.80 -7.45
CA GLY A 119 13.89 7.14 -8.02
C GLY A 119 14.49 7.39 -9.40
N LYS A 120 15.19 6.43 -10.02
CA LYS A 120 15.77 6.60 -11.35
C LYS A 120 14.72 6.36 -12.44
N SER A 121 14.33 7.44 -13.16
CA SER A 121 13.26 7.43 -14.16
C SER A 121 13.81 7.48 -15.57
N THR A 122 13.10 6.89 -16.55
CA THR A 122 13.35 7.05 -17.99
C THR A 122 12.52 8.18 -18.61
N VAL A 123 11.65 8.82 -17.82
CA VAL A 123 10.86 9.99 -18.24
C VAL A 123 11.26 11.21 -17.44
N GLU A 124 11.22 12.36 -18.11
CA GLU A 124 11.49 13.64 -17.43
C GLU A 124 10.38 13.98 -16.44
N ALA A 125 10.77 14.60 -15.33
CA ALA A 125 9.84 15.18 -14.37
C ALA A 125 10.47 16.37 -13.64
N THR A 126 9.63 17.31 -13.26
CA THR A 126 10.01 18.40 -12.36
C THR A 126 9.40 18.13 -10.98
N ILE A 127 10.25 17.99 -9.97
CA ILE A 127 9.81 17.89 -8.58
C ILE A 127 9.62 19.31 -8.05
N LYS A 128 8.40 19.63 -7.65
CA LYS A 128 8.07 20.93 -7.07
C LYS A 128 8.01 20.84 -5.55
N ALA A 129 8.51 21.87 -4.87
CA ALA A 129 8.29 22.05 -3.44
C ALA A 129 6.83 22.51 -3.22
N THR A 130 5.92 21.58 -3.03
CA THR A 130 4.50 21.87 -2.84
C THR A 130 4.14 21.77 -1.36
N ALA A 131 3.56 22.84 -0.80
CA ALA A 131 3.06 22.86 0.58
C ALA A 131 1.60 22.37 0.58
N ASP A 132 1.39 21.08 0.83
CA ASP A 132 0.07 20.43 0.74
C ASP A 132 -0.24 19.47 1.92
N GLU A 133 0.51 19.54 3.00
CA GLU A 133 0.37 18.63 4.15
C GLU A 133 -1.02 18.69 4.78
N GLN A 134 -1.64 19.89 4.86
CA GLN A 134 -2.99 20.11 5.41
C GLN A 134 -4.07 19.47 4.53
N PHE A 135 -3.86 19.47 3.22
CA PHE A 135 -4.70 18.74 2.27
C PHE A 135 -4.64 17.24 2.56
N TRP A 136 -3.43 16.67 2.68
CA TRP A 136 -3.26 15.24 2.95
C TRP A 136 -3.76 14.82 4.32
N PHE A 137 -3.63 15.66 5.35
CA PHE A 137 -4.25 15.45 6.66
C PHE A 137 -5.76 15.17 6.52
N THR A 138 -6.43 16.03 5.74
CA THR A 138 -7.87 15.94 5.53
C THR A 138 -8.24 14.80 4.58
N GLN A 139 -7.53 14.66 3.46
CA GLN A 139 -7.75 13.60 2.47
C GLN A 139 -7.57 12.19 3.09
N PHE A 140 -6.60 12.02 3.97
CA PHE A 140 -6.33 10.74 4.62
C PHE A 140 -7.18 10.48 5.87
N ARG A 141 -8.18 11.30 6.10
CA ARG A 141 -9.17 11.14 7.18
C ARG A 141 -8.55 11.10 8.58
N ILE A 142 -7.46 11.85 8.80
CA ILE A 142 -6.91 12.10 10.14
C ILE A 142 -7.85 13.05 10.89
N GLY A 143 -8.43 14.01 10.17
CA GLY A 143 -9.38 14.99 10.68
C GLY A 143 -9.82 15.97 9.59
N ASN A 144 -10.34 17.11 10.00
CA ASN A 144 -10.51 18.31 9.19
C ASN A 144 -9.54 19.35 9.72
N TYR A 145 -8.38 19.51 9.08
CA TYR A 145 -7.30 20.33 9.61
C TYR A 145 -7.78 21.70 10.12
N PRO A 146 -7.36 22.13 11.34
CA PRO A 146 -6.37 21.47 12.22
C PRO A 146 -6.95 20.42 13.17
N ASP A 147 -8.25 20.18 13.16
CA ASP A 147 -8.96 19.34 14.12
C ASP A 147 -8.92 17.87 13.74
N TYR A 148 -8.47 17.04 14.67
CA TYR A 148 -8.53 15.59 14.54
C TYR A 148 -9.97 15.07 14.69
N PHE A 149 -10.33 14.01 14.00
CA PHE A 149 -11.59 13.33 14.29
C PHE A 149 -11.60 12.78 15.74
N PRO A 150 -12.76 12.79 16.44
CA PRO A 150 -12.81 12.50 17.88
C PRO A 150 -12.14 11.18 18.27
N ASN A 151 -12.44 10.10 17.54
CA ASN A 151 -11.97 8.75 17.86
C ASN A 151 -10.88 8.26 16.90
N VAL A 152 -10.16 9.18 16.23
CA VAL A 152 -9.15 8.79 15.25
C VAL A 152 -8.05 7.94 15.89
N GLN A 153 -7.68 6.89 15.23
CA GLN A 153 -6.59 5.97 15.63
C GLN A 153 -5.20 6.50 15.22
N PHE A 154 -5.10 7.75 14.82
CA PHE A 154 -3.83 8.41 14.54
C PHE A 154 -3.27 9.06 15.82
N PRO A 155 -1.95 8.96 16.08
CA PRO A 155 -1.34 9.64 17.22
C PRO A 155 -1.45 11.15 17.07
N LYS A 156 -1.98 11.83 18.12
CA LYS A 156 -2.34 13.27 18.06
C LYS A 156 -1.21 14.21 18.47
N ASP A 157 -0.04 13.68 18.82
CA ASP A 157 1.11 14.50 19.18
C ASP A 157 1.80 15.07 17.94
N LYS A 158 2.39 16.25 18.10
CA LYS A 158 3.03 17.00 17.01
C LYS A 158 4.19 16.21 16.38
N ALA A 159 4.98 15.49 17.17
CA ALA A 159 6.17 14.79 16.67
C ALA A 159 5.76 13.65 15.74
N SER A 160 4.71 12.90 16.07
CA SER A 160 4.16 11.83 15.23
C SER A 160 3.59 12.39 13.92
N LEU A 161 2.85 13.51 13.97
CA LEU A 161 2.34 14.15 12.76
C LEU A 161 3.48 14.63 11.84
N GLU A 162 4.52 15.24 12.41
CA GLU A 162 5.69 15.66 11.65
C GLU A 162 6.46 14.47 11.04
N GLN A 163 6.56 13.34 11.74
CA GLN A 163 7.13 12.12 11.18
C GLN A 163 6.29 11.55 10.03
N PHE A 164 4.97 11.60 10.16
CA PHE A 164 4.06 11.20 9.09
C PHE A 164 4.27 12.04 7.83
N TYR A 165 4.39 13.34 7.94
CA TYR A 165 4.66 14.21 6.79
C TYR A 165 6.05 13.96 6.17
N ARG A 166 7.08 13.76 7.01
CA ARG A 166 8.45 13.48 6.53
C ARG A 166 8.61 12.15 5.81
N GLN A 167 7.73 11.18 6.02
CA GLN A 167 7.76 9.92 5.26
C GLN A 167 7.16 10.04 3.86
N MET A 168 6.45 11.12 3.57
CA MET A 168 5.89 11.36 2.25
C MET A 168 6.99 11.56 1.21
N THR A 169 6.82 10.94 0.07
CA THR A 169 7.85 10.86 -0.98
C THR A 169 7.28 11.25 -2.33
N PRO A 170 7.88 12.23 -3.05
CA PRO A 170 7.41 12.63 -4.36
C PRO A 170 7.66 11.57 -5.42
N ASN A 171 6.93 11.62 -6.52
CA ASN A 171 7.30 10.94 -7.76
C ASN A 171 8.44 11.70 -8.47
N VAL A 172 9.41 10.98 -8.98
CA VAL A 172 10.45 11.51 -9.88
C VAL A 172 10.15 11.20 -11.35
N GLY A 173 8.90 10.98 -11.67
CA GLY A 173 8.33 10.71 -12.97
C GLY A 173 6.83 10.48 -12.84
N ALA A 174 6.07 10.55 -13.94
CA ALA A 174 4.64 10.25 -13.93
C ALA A 174 4.39 8.83 -13.46
N PHE A 175 3.32 8.64 -12.66
CA PHE A 175 2.87 7.30 -12.29
C PHE A 175 2.36 6.56 -13.53
N ASP A 176 2.84 5.33 -13.68
CA ASP A 176 2.41 4.42 -14.75
C ASP A 176 2.12 3.04 -14.13
N ALA A 177 0.85 2.66 -14.14
CA ALA A 177 0.40 1.41 -13.53
C ALA A 177 1.02 0.18 -14.22
N ASN A 178 1.30 0.23 -15.53
CA ASN A 178 1.91 -0.88 -16.25
C ASN A 178 3.38 -1.05 -15.86
N VAL A 179 4.12 0.05 -15.75
CA VAL A 179 5.53 0.03 -15.29
C VAL A 179 5.63 -0.56 -13.89
N VAL A 180 4.72 -0.17 -12.97
CA VAL A 180 4.67 -0.74 -11.63
C VAL A 180 4.29 -2.23 -11.67
N THR A 181 3.26 -2.59 -12.44
CA THR A 181 2.80 -3.97 -12.62
C THR A 181 3.91 -4.87 -13.13
N ASP A 182 4.67 -4.41 -14.12
CA ASP A 182 5.76 -5.17 -14.72
C ASP A 182 6.89 -5.42 -13.72
N ALA A 183 7.27 -4.41 -12.96
CA ALA A 183 8.29 -4.54 -11.92
C ALA A 183 7.84 -5.50 -10.79
N VAL A 184 6.59 -5.39 -10.31
CA VAL A 184 6.05 -6.28 -9.26
C VAL A 184 5.90 -7.71 -9.79
N SER A 185 5.47 -7.90 -11.04
CA SER A 185 5.41 -9.21 -11.68
C SER A 185 6.79 -9.86 -11.74
N GLN A 186 7.82 -9.13 -12.16
CA GLN A 186 9.20 -9.62 -12.18
C GLN A 186 9.75 -9.94 -10.79
N LEU A 187 9.28 -9.22 -9.74
CA LEU A 187 9.59 -9.61 -8.37
C LEU A 187 9.06 -11.01 -8.06
N PHE A 188 7.79 -11.30 -8.36
CA PHE A 188 7.22 -12.65 -8.17
C PHE A 188 7.91 -13.70 -9.04
N ASP A 189 8.39 -13.35 -10.24
CA ASP A 189 9.19 -14.26 -11.06
C ASP A 189 10.51 -14.64 -10.39
N LYS A 190 11.11 -13.70 -9.68
CA LYS A 190 12.38 -13.90 -8.97
C LYS A 190 12.22 -14.66 -7.65
N ILE A 191 11.19 -14.33 -6.85
CA ILE A 191 11.03 -14.90 -5.50
C ILE A 191 10.13 -16.13 -5.44
N GLY A 192 9.35 -16.39 -6.48
CA GLY A 192 8.35 -17.46 -6.50
C GLY A 192 6.98 -17.02 -5.99
N GLU A 193 6.21 -17.98 -5.47
CA GLU A 193 4.85 -17.75 -4.96
C GLU A 193 4.85 -16.88 -3.70
N GLY A 194 3.87 -15.96 -3.61
CA GLY A 194 3.73 -15.07 -2.45
C GLY A 194 2.37 -14.37 -2.40
N ILE A 195 2.17 -13.57 -1.38
CA ILE A 195 0.94 -12.82 -1.13
C ILE A 195 1.22 -11.33 -1.36
N LEU A 196 0.40 -10.68 -2.17
CA LEU A 196 0.54 -9.27 -2.49
C LEU A 196 -0.30 -8.42 -1.54
N ILE A 197 0.37 -7.53 -0.81
CA ILE A 197 -0.25 -6.57 0.10
C ILE A 197 -0.14 -5.19 -0.54
N THR A 198 -1.26 -4.53 -0.75
CA THR A 198 -1.32 -3.25 -1.47
C THR A 198 -1.99 -2.16 -0.64
N HIS A 199 -1.64 -0.91 -0.93
CA HIS A 199 -2.26 0.25 -0.31
C HIS A 199 -2.61 1.31 -1.36
N SER A 200 -3.82 1.86 -1.27
CA SER A 200 -4.25 3.06 -2.01
C SER A 200 -4.01 2.94 -3.52
N GLN A 201 -3.27 3.86 -4.13
CA GLN A 201 -2.89 3.86 -5.56
C GLN A 201 -2.22 2.55 -6.00
N GLY A 202 -1.46 1.91 -5.12
CA GLY A 202 -0.80 0.63 -5.40
C GLY A 202 -1.78 -0.52 -5.66
N CYS A 203 -3.04 -0.41 -5.22
CA CYS A 203 -4.03 -1.47 -5.42
C CYS A 203 -4.36 -1.68 -6.89
N GLY A 204 -4.48 -0.61 -7.70
CA GLY A 204 -4.72 -0.72 -9.14
C GLY A 204 -3.63 -1.53 -9.86
N ALA A 205 -2.36 -1.21 -9.60
CA ALA A 205 -1.24 -2.01 -10.11
C ALA A 205 -1.21 -3.42 -9.52
N GLY A 206 -1.70 -3.59 -8.28
CA GLY A 206 -1.84 -4.89 -7.62
C GLY A 206 -2.82 -5.82 -8.34
N TRP A 207 -3.97 -5.32 -8.76
CA TRP A 207 -4.92 -6.11 -9.56
C TRP A 207 -4.31 -6.55 -10.89
N LEU A 208 -3.66 -5.63 -11.60
CA LEU A 208 -2.98 -5.93 -12.86
C LEU A 208 -1.84 -6.94 -12.66
N THR A 209 -1.09 -6.84 -11.56
CA THR A 209 -0.05 -7.83 -11.21
C THR A 209 -0.64 -9.21 -10.97
N ALA A 210 -1.76 -9.29 -10.23
CA ALA A 210 -2.43 -10.56 -9.96
C ALA A 210 -3.02 -11.20 -11.24
N ILE A 211 -3.42 -10.39 -12.22
CA ILE A 211 -3.81 -10.85 -13.56
C ILE A 211 -2.60 -11.36 -14.33
N LYS A 212 -1.47 -10.65 -14.27
CA LYS A 212 -0.28 -10.92 -15.06
C LYS A 212 0.53 -12.10 -14.56
N ASN A 213 0.49 -12.40 -13.24
CA ASN A 213 1.39 -13.37 -12.62
C ASN A 213 0.65 -14.35 -11.70
N ASP A 214 0.68 -15.62 -12.05
CA ASP A 214 0.01 -16.71 -11.30
C ASP A 214 0.72 -17.08 -9.98
N LYS A 215 1.94 -16.57 -9.75
CA LYS A 215 2.66 -16.73 -8.49
C LYS A 215 2.09 -15.84 -7.37
N VAL A 216 1.27 -14.84 -7.70
CA VAL A 216 0.43 -14.13 -6.73
C VAL A 216 -0.67 -15.06 -6.26
N LYS A 217 -0.62 -15.50 -4.99
CA LYS A 217 -1.56 -16.50 -4.42
C LYS A 217 -2.77 -15.86 -3.76
N ALA A 218 -2.65 -14.65 -3.30
CA ALA A 218 -3.74 -13.86 -2.72
C ALA A 218 -3.41 -12.37 -2.80
N VAL A 219 -4.43 -11.53 -2.67
CA VAL A 219 -4.26 -10.08 -2.57
C VAL A 219 -4.96 -9.56 -1.32
N VAL A 220 -4.22 -8.81 -0.50
CA VAL A 220 -4.78 -8.01 0.60
C VAL A 220 -4.64 -6.55 0.23
N ALA A 221 -5.75 -5.84 0.12
CA ALA A 221 -5.75 -4.45 -0.29
C ALA A 221 -6.25 -3.55 0.83
N TYR A 222 -5.49 -2.53 1.13
CA TYR A 222 -5.88 -1.49 2.09
C TYR A 222 -6.25 -0.22 1.33
N GLU A 223 -7.49 0.23 1.52
CA GLU A 223 -7.95 1.53 1.07
C GLU A 223 -7.80 1.82 -0.44
N PRO A 224 -8.15 0.90 -1.36
CA PRO A 224 -8.11 1.22 -2.77
C PRO A 224 -9.08 2.35 -3.11
N TYR A 225 -8.74 3.21 -4.08
CA TYR A 225 -9.68 4.22 -4.60
C TYR A 225 -9.93 4.06 -6.09
N SER A 226 -8.91 3.73 -6.87
CA SER A 226 -8.98 3.68 -8.33
C SER A 226 -8.33 2.41 -8.91
N GLY A 227 -8.46 2.23 -10.22
CA GLY A 227 -7.87 1.10 -10.93
C GLY A 227 -8.67 -0.20 -10.80
N PHE A 228 -9.92 -0.15 -10.36
CA PHE A 228 -10.81 -1.30 -10.38
C PHE A 228 -11.12 -1.71 -11.83
N VAL A 229 -10.89 -2.97 -12.15
CA VAL A 229 -11.10 -3.52 -13.47
C VAL A 229 -12.35 -4.38 -13.52
N PHE A 230 -13.11 -4.30 -14.61
CA PHE A 230 -14.35 -5.05 -14.80
C PHE A 230 -14.34 -5.79 -16.14
N PRO A 231 -15.08 -6.88 -16.28
CA PRO A 231 -15.22 -7.55 -17.57
C PRO A 231 -15.87 -6.60 -18.59
N LYS A 232 -15.44 -6.68 -19.84
CA LYS A 232 -16.05 -5.91 -20.92
C LYS A 232 -17.57 -6.13 -20.99
N GLY A 233 -18.33 -5.03 -20.98
CA GLY A 233 -19.78 -5.04 -20.95
C GLY A 233 -20.41 -5.17 -19.55
N GLU A 234 -19.62 -5.23 -18.48
CA GLU A 234 -20.10 -5.27 -17.09
C GLU A 234 -19.59 -4.08 -16.26
N LEU A 235 -19.07 -3.06 -16.90
CA LEU A 235 -18.60 -1.85 -16.22
C LEU A 235 -19.80 -1.15 -15.55
N PRO A 236 -19.78 -0.91 -14.23
CA PRO A 236 -20.83 -0.14 -13.57
C PRO A 236 -20.84 1.33 -14.04
N GLN A 237 -21.96 2.00 -13.86
CA GLN A 237 -22.03 3.44 -14.09
C GLN A 237 -21.03 4.16 -13.17
N PRO A 238 -20.43 5.27 -13.63
CA PRO A 238 -19.56 6.08 -12.80
C PRO A 238 -20.26 6.50 -11.50
N ILE A 239 -19.57 6.36 -10.37
CA ILE A 239 -20.09 6.78 -9.07
C ILE A 239 -19.78 8.26 -8.89
N ASN A 240 -20.82 9.09 -8.86
CA ASN A 240 -20.67 10.52 -8.63
C ASN A 240 -20.02 10.81 -7.27
N SER A 241 -19.11 11.76 -7.24
CA SER A 241 -18.42 12.20 -6.05
C SER A 241 -18.15 13.70 -6.06
N THR A 242 -18.29 14.33 -4.90
CA THR A 242 -17.84 15.70 -4.65
C THR A 242 -16.34 15.79 -4.34
N GLY A 243 -15.66 14.64 -4.33
CA GLY A 243 -14.19 14.57 -4.19
C GLY A 243 -13.47 15.26 -5.34
N LEU A 244 -12.22 15.65 -5.10
CA LEU A 244 -11.44 16.47 -6.04
C LEU A 244 -11.19 15.82 -7.41
N PHE A 245 -11.32 14.51 -7.50
CA PHE A 245 -11.14 13.77 -8.76
C PHE A 245 -12.46 13.52 -9.50
N GLY A 246 -13.58 14.06 -9.00
CA GLY A 246 -14.90 13.91 -9.61
C GLY A 246 -15.45 12.47 -9.52
N ALA A 247 -16.25 12.09 -10.52
CA ALA A 247 -16.87 10.76 -10.55
C ALA A 247 -15.81 9.65 -10.71
N LEU A 248 -16.00 8.58 -9.93
CA LEU A 248 -15.13 7.41 -9.98
C LEU A 248 -15.65 6.39 -10.99
N SER A 249 -14.78 5.98 -11.93
CA SER A 249 -15.08 4.95 -12.92
C SER A 249 -14.13 3.76 -12.78
N GLY A 250 -14.62 2.56 -13.09
CA GLY A 250 -13.77 1.39 -13.31
C GLY A 250 -13.15 1.40 -14.71
N VAL A 251 -12.42 0.35 -15.03
CA VAL A 251 -11.75 0.12 -16.33
C VAL A 251 -12.20 -1.21 -16.90
N GLU A 252 -12.62 -1.24 -18.16
CA GLU A 252 -12.95 -2.50 -18.84
C GLU A 252 -11.69 -3.27 -19.25
N ILE A 253 -11.73 -4.59 -19.02
CA ILE A 253 -10.70 -5.52 -19.49
C ILE A 253 -11.36 -6.74 -20.15
N PRO A 254 -10.63 -7.54 -20.96
CA PRO A 254 -11.12 -8.81 -21.46
C PRO A 254 -11.57 -9.74 -20.33
N LEU A 255 -12.69 -10.46 -20.52
CA LEU A 255 -13.21 -11.40 -19.53
C LEU A 255 -12.15 -12.44 -19.11
N ALA A 256 -11.41 -12.98 -20.05
CA ALA A 256 -10.35 -13.97 -19.78
C ALA A 256 -9.24 -13.45 -18.85
N ASP A 257 -8.97 -12.13 -18.85
CA ASP A 257 -8.04 -11.52 -17.92
C ASP A 257 -8.70 -11.28 -16.55
N PHE A 258 -9.95 -10.86 -16.53
CA PHE A 258 -10.71 -10.71 -15.29
C PHE A 258 -10.85 -12.03 -14.52
N GLU A 259 -11.12 -13.14 -15.22
CA GLU A 259 -11.23 -14.49 -14.64
C GLU A 259 -9.95 -14.97 -13.94
N LYS A 260 -8.77 -14.39 -14.23
CA LYS A 260 -7.54 -14.68 -13.49
C LYS A 260 -7.60 -14.17 -12.05
N LEU A 261 -8.34 -13.10 -11.79
CA LEU A 261 -8.58 -12.59 -10.43
C LEU A 261 -9.49 -13.50 -9.62
N THR A 262 -10.45 -14.15 -10.26
CA THR A 262 -11.40 -15.05 -9.57
C THR A 262 -10.74 -16.32 -9.00
N LYS A 263 -9.52 -16.62 -9.41
CA LYS A 263 -8.75 -17.80 -8.96
C LYS A 263 -7.92 -17.53 -7.68
N LYS A 264 -8.00 -16.32 -7.14
CA LYS A 264 -7.19 -15.89 -6.00
C LYS A 264 -8.11 -15.29 -4.94
N PRO A 265 -7.98 -15.67 -3.66
CA PRO A 265 -8.74 -15.00 -2.61
C PRO A 265 -8.26 -13.55 -2.47
N ILE A 266 -9.21 -12.63 -2.31
CA ILE A 266 -8.97 -11.20 -2.22
C ILE A 266 -9.72 -10.63 -1.02
N VAL A 267 -9.05 -9.85 -0.19
CA VAL A 267 -9.69 -9.07 0.86
C VAL A 267 -9.33 -7.60 0.73
N ILE A 268 -10.32 -6.73 0.91
CA ILE A 268 -10.18 -5.28 0.87
C ILE A 268 -10.62 -4.70 2.20
N TYR A 269 -9.76 -3.90 2.82
CA TYR A 269 -10.06 -3.22 4.08
C TYR A 269 -10.23 -1.73 3.87
N TYR A 270 -11.27 -1.16 4.49
CA TYR A 270 -11.49 0.28 4.58
C TYR A 270 -11.63 0.71 6.04
N GLY A 271 -11.03 1.85 6.37
CA GLY A 271 -11.11 2.49 7.69
C GLY A 271 -12.41 3.25 7.92
N ASP A 272 -12.36 4.20 8.82
CA ASP A 272 -13.50 4.98 9.30
C ASP A 272 -13.59 6.37 8.64
N ASN A 273 -14.57 7.14 9.08
CA ASN A 273 -14.86 8.50 8.61
C ASN A 273 -15.20 8.60 7.12
N ILE A 274 -15.79 7.55 6.58
CA ILE A 274 -16.35 7.46 5.23
C ILE A 274 -17.85 7.77 5.32
N ALA A 275 -18.36 8.61 4.42
CA ALA A 275 -19.79 8.89 4.39
C ALA A 275 -20.58 7.64 3.96
N LYS A 276 -21.78 7.45 4.52
CA LYS A 276 -22.68 6.38 4.11
C LYS A 276 -23.49 6.76 2.86
N GLU A 277 -23.82 8.03 2.74
CA GLU A 277 -24.61 8.61 1.66
C GLU A 277 -23.83 9.73 0.96
N PRO A 278 -24.18 10.11 -0.28
CA PRO A 278 -23.58 11.25 -0.96
C PRO A 278 -23.63 12.51 -0.10
N THR A 279 -22.51 13.23 -0.05
CA THR A 279 -22.36 14.42 0.79
C THR A 279 -21.52 15.49 0.12
N SER A 280 -21.72 16.76 0.51
CA SER A 280 -20.88 17.88 0.09
C SER A 280 -19.52 17.92 0.79
N VAL A 281 -19.30 17.09 1.80
CA VAL A 281 -17.99 16.98 2.48
C VAL A 281 -17.06 16.14 1.62
N TRP A 282 -16.29 16.82 0.79
CA TRP A 282 -15.54 16.26 -0.34
C TRP A 282 -14.65 15.04 0.00
N ASN A 283 -13.92 15.09 1.11
CA ASN A 283 -13.03 13.99 1.53
C ASN A 283 -13.82 12.75 1.97
N LYS A 284 -14.94 12.93 2.67
CA LYS A 284 -15.81 11.82 3.07
C LYS A 284 -16.53 11.19 1.87
N ASP A 285 -16.95 12.02 0.92
CA ASP A 285 -17.62 11.56 -0.29
C ASP A 285 -16.67 10.89 -1.29
N HIS A 286 -15.43 11.37 -1.35
CA HIS A 286 -14.36 10.72 -2.09
C HIS A 286 -14.23 9.25 -1.67
N TRP A 287 -14.06 9.00 -0.36
CA TRP A 287 -13.88 7.64 0.14
C TRP A 287 -15.16 6.81 0.11
N ARG A 288 -16.35 7.45 0.18
CA ARG A 288 -17.64 6.78 -0.06
C ARG A 288 -17.67 6.16 -1.47
N SER A 289 -17.32 6.93 -2.48
CA SER A 289 -17.30 6.42 -3.86
C SER A 289 -16.28 5.29 -4.05
N GLY A 290 -15.13 5.36 -3.37
CA GLY A 290 -14.13 4.28 -3.37
C GLY A 290 -14.66 2.99 -2.75
N LEU A 291 -15.26 3.07 -1.56
CA LEU A 291 -15.86 1.92 -0.87
C LEU A 291 -17.00 1.30 -1.67
N GLU A 292 -17.87 2.14 -2.27
CA GLU A 292 -18.97 1.68 -3.12
C GLU A 292 -18.45 0.95 -4.37
N MET A 293 -17.44 1.51 -5.06
CA MET A 293 -16.82 0.86 -6.22
C MET A 293 -16.16 -0.47 -5.83
N ALA A 294 -15.50 -0.54 -4.69
CA ALA A 294 -14.90 -1.78 -4.20
C ALA A 294 -15.95 -2.88 -3.95
N ARG A 295 -17.13 -2.52 -3.44
CA ARG A 295 -18.25 -3.46 -3.25
C ARG A 295 -18.82 -3.96 -4.58
N LEU A 296 -18.99 -3.07 -5.55
CA LEU A 296 -19.40 -3.46 -6.91
C LEU A 296 -18.36 -4.38 -7.54
N TRP A 297 -17.08 -4.07 -7.37
CA TRP A 297 -16.00 -4.90 -7.90
C TRP A 297 -15.93 -6.28 -7.24
N ALA A 298 -16.04 -6.36 -5.93
CA ALA A 298 -16.07 -7.65 -5.22
C ALA A 298 -17.31 -8.48 -5.64
N THR A 299 -18.45 -7.83 -5.86
CA THR A 299 -19.65 -8.48 -6.39
C THR A 299 -19.40 -9.06 -7.78
N ALA A 300 -18.70 -8.32 -8.68
CA ALA A 300 -18.34 -8.81 -10.01
C ALA A 300 -17.38 -10.01 -9.92
N ILE A 301 -16.33 -9.95 -9.09
CA ILE A 301 -15.41 -11.07 -8.86
C ILE A 301 -16.18 -12.32 -8.40
N ASN A 302 -17.07 -12.18 -7.42
CA ASN A 302 -17.82 -13.30 -6.85
C ASN A 302 -18.88 -13.85 -7.83
N LYS A 303 -19.51 -13.00 -8.64
CA LYS A 303 -20.42 -13.39 -9.73
C LYS A 303 -19.73 -14.33 -10.74
N HIS A 304 -18.44 -14.10 -11.00
CA HIS A 304 -17.61 -14.93 -11.87
C HIS A 304 -16.92 -16.10 -11.13
N GLY A 305 -17.38 -16.47 -9.93
CA GLY A 305 -16.92 -17.63 -9.18
C GLY A 305 -15.64 -17.40 -8.37
N GLY A 306 -15.29 -16.14 -8.10
CA GLY A 306 -14.14 -15.76 -7.26
C GLY A 306 -14.47 -15.68 -5.77
N ASP A 307 -13.48 -15.24 -4.99
CA ASP A 307 -13.55 -15.08 -3.54
C ASP A 307 -13.00 -13.72 -3.16
N ALA A 308 -13.85 -12.69 -3.23
CA ALA A 308 -13.50 -11.31 -2.87
C ALA A 308 -14.39 -10.80 -1.73
N THR A 309 -13.78 -10.27 -0.69
CA THR A 309 -14.48 -9.71 0.48
C THR A 309 -14.05 -8.26 0.70
N VAL A 310 -15.02 -7.38 0.97
CA VAL A 310 -14.79 -6.00 1.40
C VAL A 310 -15.14 -5.89 2.88
N VAL A 311 -14.18 -5.48 3.69
CA VAL A 311 -14.32 -5.26 5.14
C VAL A 311 -14.23 -3.76 5.40
N HIS A 312 -15.36 -3.13 5.70
CA HIS A 312 -15.40 -1.77 6.25
C HIS A 312 -15.32 -1.88 7.76
N LEU A 313 -14.20 -1.47 8.33
CA LEU A 313 -13.86 -1.71 9.74
C LEU A 313 -14.94 -1.25 10.75
N PRO A 314 -15.64 -0.11 10.55
CA PRO A 314 -16.75 0.27 11.43
C PRO A 314 -17.91 -0.75 11.46
N GLU A 315 -18.14 -1.51 10.39
CA GLU A 315 -19.21 -2.53 10.32
C GLU A 315 -18.91 -3.76 11.17
N ILE A 316 -17.64 -3.94 11.54
CA ILE A 316 -17.19 -4.98 12.48
C ILE A 316 -16.77 -4.42 13.85
N GLY A 317 -17.17 -3.17 14.16
CA GLY A 317 -16.94 -2.53 15.47
C GLY A 317 -15.56 -1.90 15.67
N ILE A 318 -14.74 -1.78 14.63
CA ILE A 318 -13.42 -1.14 14.68
C ILE A 318 -13.54 0.26 14.09
N ASN A 319 -13.36 1.28 14.93
CA ASN A 319 -13.62 2.66 14.56
C ASN A 319 -12.36 3.54 14.66
N GLY A 320 -12.38 4.66 13.94
CA GLY A 320 -11.38 5.70 13.98
C GLY A 320 -10.16 5.47 13.10
N ASN A 321 -10.10 4.38 12.34
CA ASN A 321 -8.99 4.11 11.44
C ASN A 321 -8.94 5.12 10.29
N THR A 322 -7.73 5.60 10.01
CA THR A 322 -7.42 6.54 8.93
C THR A 322 -7.24 5.82 7.60
N HIS A 323 -6.78 6.55 6.59
CA HIS A 323 -6.31 5.94 5.33
C HIS A 323 -5.07 5.04 5.51
N PHE A 324 -4.33 5.21 6.62
CA PHE A 324 -3.13 4.43 6.93
C PHE A 324 -3.40 3.40 8.04
N ILE A 325 -4.41 2.56 7.83
CA ILE A 325 -4.88 1.52 8.77
C ILE A 325 -3.71 0.71 9.36
N MET A 326 -2.69 0.43 8.53
CA MET A 326 -1.51 -0.36 8.89
C MET A 326 -0.55 0.34 9.86
N SER A 327 -0.68 1.65 10.04
CA SER A 327 0.16 2.44 10.96
C SER A 327 -0.62 3.14 12.08
N ASP A 328 -1.94 3.03 12.08
CA ASP A 328 -2.82 3.54 13.13
C ASP A 328 -2.51 2.92 14.52
N LEU A 329 -3.00 3.53 15.59
CA LEU A 329 -2.71 3.11 16.98
C LEU A 329 -3.09 1.65 17.27
N ASN A 330 -4.08 1.12 16.55
CA ASN A 330 -4.55 -0.26 16.65
C ASN A 330 -3.98 -1.17 15.55
N ASN A 331 -2.85 -0.82 14.94
CA ASN A 331 -2.27 -1.56 13.81
C ASN A 331 -2.01 -3.06 14.09
N VAL A 332 -1.72 -3.43 15.34
CA VAL A 332 -1.58 -4.84 15.73
C VAL A 332 -2.90 -5.58 15.58
N GLN A 333 -4.03 -4.98 16.00
CA GLN A 333 -5.36 -5.53 15.80
C GLN A 333 -5.68 -5.71 14.32
N ILE A 334 -5.33 -4.73 13.48
CA ILE A 334 -5.53 -4.84 12.03
C ILE A 334 -4.67 -5.97 11.43
N ALA A 335 -3.44 -6.10 11.91
CA ALA A 335 -2.57 -7.20 11.49
C ALA A 335 -3.11 -8.57 11.98
N ASP A 336 -3.83 -8.64 13.10
CA ASP A 336 -4.52 -9.86 13.56
C ASP A 336 -5.63 -10.26 12.56
N TYR A 337 -6.48 -9.33 12.15
CA TYR A 337 -7.51 -9.61 11.13
C TYR A 337 -6.91 -10.13 9.81
N MET A 338 -5.81 -9.53 9.35
CA MET A 338 -5.12 -10.03 8.16
C MET A 338 -4.56 -11.44 8.39
N ALA A 339 -3.92 -11.69 9.53
CA ALA A 339 -3.35 -13.01 9.83
C ALA A 339 -4.44 -14.10 9.96
N ASP A 340 -5.56 -13.77 10.59
CA ASP A 340 -6.70 -14.69 10.71
C ASP A 340 -7.29 -15.01 9.34
N TRP A 341 -7.43 -14.02 8.46
CA TRP A 341 -7.86 -14.24 7.08
C TRP A 341 -6.87 -15.10 6.29
N LEU A 342 -5.56 -14.85 6.41
CA LEU A 342 -4.53 -15.67 5.77
C LEU A 342 -4.62 -17.13 6.25
N LYS A 343 -4.83 -17.33 7.54
CA LYS A 343 -5.02 -18.66 8.12
C LYS A 343 -6.28 -19.34 7.61
N GLU A 344 -7.40 -18.63 7.55
CA GLU A 344 -8.67 -19.14 6.98
C GLU A 344 -8.48 -19.63 5.53
N LYS A 345 -7.70 -18.89 4.74
CA LYS A 345 -7.38 -19.28 3.35
C LYS A 345 -6.24 -20.30 3.25
N GLY A 346 -5.65 -20.76 4.36
CA GLY A 346 -4.55 -21.75 4.40
C GLY A 346 -3.23 -21.22 3.83
N LEU A 347 -2.99 -19.92 3.95
CA LEU A 347 -1.84 -19.20 3.39
C LEU A 347 -0.74 -18.91 4.43
N ASP A 348 -0.91 -19.37 5.66
CA ASP A 348 0.01 -19.21 6.79
C ASP A 348 0.86 -20.46 7.09
N LYS A 349 1.10 -21.32 6.09
CA LYS A 349 1.81 -22.61 6.23
C LYS A 349 3.29 -22.47 5.94
#